data_e47dd744a8d3e2424cc4b4a72e82e73b
#
_entry.id   e47dd744a8d3e2424cc4b4a72e82e73b
#
_cell.length_a   1.000
_cell.length_b   1.000
_cell.length_c   1.000
_cell.angle_alpha   90.00
_cell.angle_beta   90.00
_cell.angle_gamma   90.00
#
_symmetry.space_group_name_H-M   'P 1'
#
loop_
_entity.id
_entity.type
_entity.pdbx_description
1 polymer ?
#
loop_
_entity_poly.entity_id
_entity_poly.type
_entity_poly.pdbx_seq_one_letter_code
_entity_poly.pdbx_strand_id
1 'polypeptide(L)'
;MPEAPNIAREIVLGTGMDIATDAYSVTRACATSFQTTANVVESIMAGTIDIGIAGGADSSSVLPIGVSKKMAATLLALSKTKTISQKLSLLRTLSMKDLAPVPPAVAEYSTGISMGQTAEQMAKTHGITREEQDALAHRSHSLAAKAWQEGLIQDEVMTAFPEPYKTW
;
A
#
# COMPACT_ATOMS: atom_id res chain seq x y z
N MET A 1 -5.29 2.48 3.65
CA MET A 1 -5.28 3.83 4.27
C MET A 1 -6.27 3.84 5.42
N PRO A 2 -5.95 4.42 6.60
CA PRO A 2 -6.89 4.48 7.71
C PRO A 2 -8.12 5.35 7.41
N GLU A 3 -7.97 6.32 6.53
CA GLU A 3 -8.99 7.33 6.19
C GLU A 3 -9.91 6.90 5.06
N ALA A 4 -9.49 5.96 4.22
CA ALA A 4 -10.28 5.42 3.12
C ALA A 4 -10.18 3.87 3.12
N PRO A 5 -10.92 3.18 3.99
CA PRO A 5 -10.85 1.72 4.10
C PRO A 5 -11.32 0.99 2.84
N ASN A 6 -12.14 1.65 2.02
CA ASN A 6 -12.58 1.13 0.72
C ASN A 6 -12.30 2.16 -0.38
N ILE A 7 -11.07 2.16 -0.88
CA ILE A 7 -10.64 3.10 -1.93
C ILE A 7 -11.48 2.97 -3.22
N ALA A 8 -11.92 1.76 -3.56
CA ALA A 8 -12.74 1.55 -4.75
C ALA A 8 -14.08 2.31 -4.64
N ARG A 9 -14.69 2.33 -3.45
CA ARG A 9 -15.93 3.10 -3.23
C ARG A 9 -15.69 4.60 -3.31
N GLU A 10 -14.58 5.09 -2.77
CA GLU A 10 -14.21 6.51 -2.87
C GLU A 10 -13.97 6.93 -4.33
N ILE A 11 -13.41 6.06 -5.16
CA ILE A 11 -13.24 6.31 -6.59
C ILE A 11 -14.61 6.45 -7.27
N VAL A 12 -15.56 5.55 -7.02
CA VAL A 12 -16.92 5.65 -7.58
C VAL A 12 -17.56 6.98 -7.20
N LEU A 13 -17.51 7.37 -5.93
CA LEU A 13 -18.10 8.62 -5.44
C LEU A 13 -17.41 9.87 -5.99
N GLY A 14 -16.07 9.84 -6.14
CA GLY A 14 -15.27 10.98 -6.56
C GLY A 14 -15.22 11.21 -8.07
N THR A 15 -15.51 10.21 -8.89
CA THR A 15 -15.39 10.30 -10.36
C THR A 15 -16.73 10.56 -11.07
N GLY A 16 -17.82 10.64 -10.33
CA GLY A 16 -19.15 10.85 -10.91
C GLY A 16 -19.75 9.62 -11.60
N MET A 17 -19.24 8.44 -11.31
CA MET A 17 -19.87 7.18 -11.71
C MET A 17 -21.23 7.02 -11.02
N ASP A 18 -22.09 6.14 -11.55
CA ASP A 18 -23.35 5.82 -10.91
C ASP A 18 -23.09 5.34 -9.47
N ILE A 19 -23.73 5.99 -8.51
CA ILE A 19 -23.61 5.67 -7.09
C ILE A 19 -24.09 4.26 -6.73
N ALA A 20 -24.92 3.65 -7.58
CA ALA A 20 -25.35 2.26 -7.47
C ALA A 20 -24.27 1.25 -7.88
N THR A 21 -23.18 1.72 -8.50
CA THR A 21 -22.05 0.85 -8.85
C THR A 21 -21.46 0.22 -7.58
N ASP A 22 -21.45 -1.10 -7.52
CA ASP A 22 -20.80 -1.83 -6.44
C ASP A 22 -19.29 -1.65 -6.50
N ALA A 23 -18.66 -1.52 -5.34
CA ALA A 23 -17.23 -1.31 -5.26
C ALA A 23 -16.65 -1.81 -3.92
N TYR A 24 -15.63 -2.61 -3.99
CA TYR A 24 -14.94 -3.15 -2.82
C TYR A 24 -13.42 -3.22 -3.03
N SER A 25 -12.68 -3.19 -1.94
CA SER A 25 -11.23 -3.31 -1.94
C SER A 25 -10.81 -4.67 -1.39
N VAL A 26 -9.78 -5.23 -2.00
CA VAL A 26 -9.11 -6.44 -1.52
C VAL A 26 -7.63 -6.16 -1.30
N THR A 27 -6.96 -7.02 -0.57
CA THR A 27 -5.51 -6.96 -0.42
C THR A 27 -4.89 -8.33 -0.58
N ARG A 28 -3.88 -8.42 -1.43
CA ARG A 28 -3.00 -9.57 -1.63
C ARG A 28 -1.57 -9.09 -1.82
N ALA A 29 -1.15 -8.16 -0.98
CA ALA A 29 0.16 -7.52 -1.06
C ALA A 29 0.50 -7.10 -2.51
N CYS A 30 1.68 -7.43 -3.03
CA CYS A 30 2.13 -7.06 -4.38
C CYS A 30 1.29 -7.68 -5.51
N ALA A 31 0.50 -8.73 -5.24
CA ALA A 31 -0.37 -9.38 -6.22
C ALA A 31 -1.83 -8.89 -6.17
N THR A 32 -2.12 -7.76 -5.52
CA THR A 32 -3.47 -7.25 -5.35
C THR A 32 -4.16 -6.97 -6.69
N SER A 33 -3.49 -6.33 -7.65
CA SER A 33 -4.09 -6.02 -8.95
C SER A 33 -4.40 -7.28 -9.77
N PHE A 34 -3.59 -8.33 -9.67
CA PHE A 34 -3.90 -9.63 -10.27
C PHE A 34 -5.15 -10.24 -9.63
N GLN A 35 -5.29 -10.14 -8.31
CA GLN A 35 -6.45 -10.67 -7.61
C GLN A 35 -7.72 -9.89 -7.96
N THR A 36 -7.67 -8.56 -8.04
CA THR A 36 -8.85 -7.78 -8.44
C THR A 36 -9.29 -8.11 -9.86
N THR A 37 -8.34 -8.28 -10.77
CA THR A 37 -8.63 -8.71 -12.15
C THR A 37 -9.28 -10.10 -12.18
N ALA A 38 -8.74 -11.06 -11.44
CA ALA A 38 -9.33 -12.41 -11.35
C ALA A 38 -10.77 -12.36 -10.82
N ASN A 39 -11.01 -11.60 -9.75
CA ASN A 39 -12.36 -11.47 -9.18
C ASN A 39 -13.37 -10.88 -10.18
N VAL A 40 -12.97 -9.86 -10.95
CA VAL A 40 -13.84 -9.27 -11.97
C VAL A 40 -14.12 -10.27 -13.09
N VAL A 41 -13.10 -10.97 -13.58
CA VAL A 41 -13.25 -12.00 -14.61
C VAL A 41 -14.18 -13.12 -14.16
N GLU A 42 -13.99 -13.63 -12.94
CA GLU A 42 -14.85 -14.67 -12.36
C GLU A 42 -16.29 -14.21 -12.24
N SER A 43 -16.54 -12.95 -11.84
CA SER A 43 -17.87 -12.39 -11.75
C SER A 43 -18.57 -12.26 -13.13
N ILE A 44 -17.81 -11.86 -14.16
CA ILE A 44 -18.31 -11.81 -15.54
C ILE A 44 -18.63 -13.23 -16.04
N MET A 45 -17.72 -14.18 -15.83
CA MET A 45 -17.93 -15.58 -16.24
C MET A 45 -19.13 -16.24 -15.52
N ALA A 46 -19.38 -15.85 -14.27
CA ALA A 46 -20.55 -16.31 -13.52
C ALA A 46 -21.86 -15.62 -13.95
N GLY A 47 -21.81 -14.61 -14.83
CA GLY A 47 -22.97 -13.84 -15.26
C GLY A 47 -23.57 -12.93 -14.18
N THR A 48 -22.82 -12.59 -13.14
CA THR A 48 -23.28 -11.69 -12.08
C THR A 48 -23.09 -10.22 -12.42
N ILE A 49 -22.16 -9.91 -13.30
CA ILE A 49 -21.92 -8.58 -13.88
C ILE A 49 -21.54 -8.71 -15.34
N ASP A 50 -21.80 -7.69 -16.15
CA ASP A 50 -21.42 -7.62 -17.56
C ASP A 50 -20.11 -6.86 -17.76
N ILE A 51 -19.84 -5.88 -16.92
CA ILE A 51 -18.67 -5.00 -16.99
C ILE A 51 -18.10 -4.81 -15.58
N GLY A 52 -16.79 -4.80 -15.48
CA GLY A 52 -16.10 -4.50 -14.23
C GLY A 52 -14.78 -3.78 -14.46
N ILE A 53 -14.38 -2.97 -13.50
CA ILE A 53 -13.09 -2.26 -13.48
C ILE A 53 -12.24 -2.88 -12.38
N ALA A 54 -11.05 -3.33 -12.74
CA ALA A 54 -10.05 -3.83 -11.80
C ALA A 54 -8.84 -2.89 -11.80
N GLY A 55 -8.30 -2.62 -10.63
CA GLY A 55 -7.13 -1.76 -10.52
C GLY A 55 -6.55 -1.76 -9.10
N GLY A 56 -5.58 -0.90 -8.89
CA GLY A 56 -4.95 -0.70 -7.60
C GLY A 56 -4.28 0.66 -7.53
N ALA A 57 -4.12 1.15 -6.31
CA ALA A 57 -3.40 2.39 -6.03
C ALA A 57 -2.49 2.18 -4.83
N ASP A 58 -1.32 2.77 -4.90
CA ASP A 58 -0.35 2.79 -3.81
C ASP A 58 0.27 4.17 -3.67
N SER A 59 0.68 4.51 -2.45
CA SER A 59 1.40 5.74 -2.16
C SER A 59 2.56 5.45 -1.22
N SER A 60 3.77 5.66 -1.70
CA SER A 60 4.98 5.58 -0.89
C SER A 60 5.32 6.89 -0.16
N SER A 61 4.61 7.99 -0.46
CA SER A 61 4.87 9.30 0.13
C SER A 61 4.27 9.46 1.54
N VAL A 62 3.25 8.67 1.87
CA VAL A 62 2.60 8.70 3.19
C VAL A 62 2.78 7.34 3.86
N LEU A 63 3.79 7.25 4.70
CA LEU A 63 4.03 6.04 5.49
C LEU A 63 3.12 6.03 6.72
N PRO A 64 2.41 4.93 7.01
CA PRO A 64 1.61 4.79 8.22
C PRO A 64 2.54 4.61 9.44
N ILE A 65 2.91 5.71 10.06
CA ILE A 65 3.69 5.67 11.30
C ILE A 65 2.74 5.38 12.45
N GLY A 66 2.95 4.27 13.10
CA GLY A 66 2.17 3.83 14.25
C GLY A 66 2.74 4.32 15.59
N VAL A 67 2.02 3.99 16.64
CA VAL A 67 2.47 4.15 18.03
C VAL A 67 2.69 2.78 18.67
N SER A 68 3.47 2.72 19.77
CA SER A 68 3.66 1.47 20.51
C SER A 68 2.33 0.90 20.99
N LYS A 69 2.24 -0.42 21.16
CA LYS A 69 1.03 -1.09 21.69
C LYS A 69 0.61 -0.51 23.04
N LYS A 70 1.58 -0.16 23.88
CA LYS A 70 1.32 0.44 25.20
C LYS A 70 0.78 1.86 25.08
N MET A 71 1.33 2.66 24.17
CA MET A 71 0.81 4.00 23.84
C MET A 71 -0.62 3.91 23.30
N ALA A 72 -0.90 3.03 22.35
CA ALA A 72 -2.24 2.82 21.81
C ALA A 72 -3.25 2.42 22.92
N ALA A 73 -2.89 1.47 23.77
CA ALA A 73 -3.74 1.06 24.89
C ALA A 73 -3.98 2.22 25.88
N THR A 74 -2.95 3.02 26.15
CA THR A 74 -3.08 4.20 27.04
C THR A 74 -3.99 5.27 26.44
N LEU A 75 -3.87 5.56 25.14
CA LEU A 75 -4.75 6.51 24.43
C LEU A 75 -6.21 6.05 24.47
N LEU A 76 -6.47 4.76 24.24
CA LEU A 76 -7.81 4.18 24.37
C LEU A 76 -8.36 4.24 25.82
N ALA A 77 -7.51 4.03 26.82
CA ALA A 77 -7.92 4.18 28.20
C ALA A 77 -8.21 5.65 28.55
N LEU A 78 -7.39 6.58 28.07
CA LEU A 78 -7.59 8.02 28.24
C LEU A 78 -8.91 8.52 27.66
N SER A 79 -9.32 8.01 26.46
CA SER A 79 -10.59 8.39 25.83
C SER A 79 -11.82 7.98 26.67
N LYS A 80 -11.70 6.92 27.47
CA LYS A 80 -12.77 6.40 28.37
C LYS A 80 -12.77 7.04 29.75
N THR A 81 -11.71 7.75 30.12
CA THR A 81 -11.49 8.26 31.47
C THR A 81 -12.07 9.67 31.62
N LYS A 82 -12.89 9.87 32.67
CA LYS A 82 -13.60 11.14 32.91
C LYS A 82 -12.83 12.10 33.82
N THR A 83 -12.00 11.61 34.74
CA THR A 83 -11.32 12.45 35.76
C THR A 83 -9.87 12.76 35.37
N ILE A 84 -9.43 13.97 35.71
CA ILE A 84 -8.06 14.44 35.41
C ILE A 84 -7.02 13.62 36.19
N SER A 85 -7.32 13.22 37.42
CA SER A 85 -6.41 12.41 38.24
C SER A 85 -6.12 11.04 37.63
N GLN A 86 -7.18 10.38 37.10
CA GLN A 86 -7.03 9.11 36.40
C GLN A 86 -6.26 9.28 35.09
N LYS A 87 -6.49 10.36 34.33
CA LYS A 87 -5.73 10.66 33.10
C LYS A 87 -4.24 10.82 33.40
N LEU A 88 -3.91 11.55 34.48
CA LEU A 88 -2.52 11.76 34.85
C LEU A 88 -1.85 10.45 35.32
N SER A 89 -2.59 9.61 36.03
CA SER A 89 -2.12 8.28 36.44
C SER A 89 -1.78 7.40 35.22
N LEU A 90 -2.64 7.38 34.20
CA LEU A 90 -2.40 6.64 32.94
C LEU A 90 -1.15 7.16 32.23
N LEU A 91 -1.00 8.46 32.09
CA LEU A 91 0.17 9.05 31.43
C LEU A 91 1.48 8.73 32.12
N ARG A 92 1.49 8.64 33.44
CA ARG A 92 2.68 8.25 34.23
C ARG A 92 3.15 6.82 33.98
N THR A 93 2.31 5.96 33.38
CA THR A 93 2.70 4.59 33.04
C THR A 93 3.55 4.53 31.77
N LEU A 94 3.56 5.59 30.94
CA LEU A 94 4.35 5.66 29.73
C LEU A 94 5.81 5.99 30.02
N SER A 95 6.69 5.27 29.37
CA SER A 95 8.13 5.57 29.32
C SER A 95 8.48 6.33 28.05
N MET A 96 9.65 6.96 27.99
CA MET A 96 10.13 7.64 26.77
C MET A 96 10.19 6.70 25.57
N LYS A 97 10.46 5.41 25.77
CA LYS A 97 10.47 4.40 24.70
C LYS A 97 9.08 4.17 24.11
N ASP A 98 8.02 4.31 24.90
CA ASP A 98 6.64 4.12 24.45
C ASP A 98 6.17 5.26 23.54
N LEU A 99 6.83 6.43 23.60
CA LEU A 99 6.55 7.61 22.76
C LEU A 99 7.24 7.56 21.41
N ALA A 100 8.21 6.65 21.23
CA ALA A 100 8.89 6.52 19.95
C ALA A 100 7.91 6.08 18.84
N PRO A 101 7.97 6.71 17.66
CA PRO A 101 7.16 6.29 16.52
C PRO A 101 7.55 4.88 16.08
N VAL A 102 6.55 4.09 15.70
CA VAL A 102 6.75 2.72 15.21
C VAL A 102 6.58 2.74 13.68
N PRO A 103 7.68 2.60 12.92
CA PRO A 103 7.60 2.51 11.48
C PRO A 103 6.93 1.18 11.05
N PRO A 104 6.37 1.11 9.83
CA PRO A 104 5.88 -0.14 9.29
C PRO A 104 7.00 -1.17 9.20
N ALA A 105 6.65 -2.44 9.41
CA ALA A 105 7.61 -3.53 9.32
C ALA A 105 8.12 -3.69 7.88
N VAL A 106 9.44 -3.77 7.73
CA VAL A 106 10.10 -4.03 6.43
C VAL A 106 10.33 -5.53 6.22
N ALA A 107 10.35 -6.30 7.31
CA ALA A 107 10.56 -7.74 7.28
C ALA A 107 9.25 -8.51 7.44
N GLU A 108 9.17 -9.68 6.83
CA GLU A 108 8.05 -10.61 6.96
C GLU A 108 7.88 -11.02 8.43
N TYR A 109 6.64 -11.02 8.92
CA TYR A 109 6.35 -11.33 10.32
C TYR A 109 6.76 -12.76 10.72
N SER A 110 6.53 -13.72 9.83
CA SER A 110 6.76 -15.14 10.09
C SER A 110 8.23 -15.54 10.05
N THR A 111 9.02 -14.92 9.18
CA THR A 111 10.42 -15.30 8.92
C THR A 111 11.43 -14.31 9.46
N GLY A 112 11.02 -13.07 9.71
CA GLY A 112 11.91 -11.97 10.09
C GLY A 112 12.85 -11.49 8.99
N ILE A 113 12.70 -11.98 7.75
CA ILE A 113 13.55 -11.60 6.60
C ILE A 113 12.85 -10.61 5.68
N SER A 114 13.62 -9.71 5.08
CA SER A 114 13.13 -8.74 4.12
C SER A 114 12.97 -9.34 2.72
N MET A 115 12.22 -8.66 1.83
CA MET A 115 12.08 -9.08 0.44
C MET A 115 13.42 -9.13 -0.30
N GLY A 116 14.34 -8.19 0.00
CA GLY A 116 15.70 -8.24 -0.56
C GLY A 116 16.48 -9.48 -0.13
N GLN A 117 16.37 -9.87 1.14
CA GLN A 117 16.99 -11.11 1.62
C GLN A 117 16.36 -12.36 1.00
N THR A 118 15.04 -12.35 0.78
CA THR A 118 14.35 -13.42 0.05
C THR A 118 14.83 -13.51 -1.40
N ALA A 119 14.98 -12.37 -2.09
CA ALA A 119 15.50 -12.32 -3.46
C ALA A 119 16.94 -12.86 -3.53
N GLU A 120 17.79 -12.51 -2.55
CA GLU A 120 19.15 -13.06 -2.46
C GLU A 120 19.17 -14.57 -2.26
N GLN A 121 18.27 -15.10 -1.44
CA GLN A 121 18.13 -16.56 -1.26
C GLN A 121 17.65 -17.24 -2.56
N MET A 122 16.71 -16.61 -3.28
CA MET A 122 16.24 -17.11 -4.58
C MET A 122 17.38 -17.14 -5.59
N ALA A 123 18.16 -16.08 -5.70
CA ALA A 123 19.29 -16.01 -6.61
C ALA A 123 20.29 -17.15 -6.34
N LYS A 124 20.61 -17.40 -5.07
CA LYS A 124 21.49 -18.51 -4.66
C LYS A 124 20.90 -19.88 -4.97
N THR A 125 19.62 -20.08 -4.68
CA THR A 125 18.93 -21.36 -4.90
C THR A 125 18.86 -21.72 -6.39
N HIS A 126 18.66 -20.73 -7.25
CA HIS A 126 18.52 -20.91 -8.69
C HIS A 126 19.83 -20.69 -9.46
N GLY A 127 20.94 -20.41 -8.78
CA GLY A 127 22.26 -20.20 -9.41
C GLY A 127 22.32 -18.96 -10.32
N ILE A 128 21.49 -17.93 -10.03
CA ILE A 128 21.45 -16.69 -10.83
C ILE A 128 22.67 -15.85 -10.49
N THR A 129 23.48 -15.53 -11.49
CA THR A 129 24.72 -14.78 -11.32
C THR A 129 24.47 -13.28 -11.14
N ARG A 130 25.47 -12.56 -10.67
CA ARG A 130 25.42 -11.09 -10.57
C ARG A 130 25.29 -10.43 -11.95
N GLU A 131 25.98 -10.97 -12.93
CA GLU A 131 25.96 -10.48 -14.32
C GLU A 131 24.56 -10.61 -14.93
N GLU A 132 23.85 -11.71 -14.68
CA GLU A 132 22.47 -11.90 -15.14
C GLU A 132 21.51 -10.91 -14.47
N GLN A 133 21.67 -10.66 -13.17
CA GLN A 133 20.88 -9.67 -12.43
C GLN A 133 21.12 -8.26 -12.97
N ASP A 134 22.36 -7.87 -13.19
CA ASP A 134 22.72 -6.55 -13.73
C ASP A 134 22.26 -6.39 -15.18
N ALA A 135 22.35 -7.43 -16.01
CA ALA A 135 21.85 -7.42 -17.37
C ALA A 135 20.33 -7.19 -17.43
N LEU A 136 19.57 -7.87 -16.55
CA LEU A 136 18.12 -7.67 -16.44
C LEU A 136 17.79 -6.24 -16.00
N ALA A 137 18.47 -5.72 -14.98
CA ALA A 137 18.27 -4.36 -14.48
C ALA A 137 18.57 -3.32 -15.56
N HIS A 138 19.72 -3.44 -16.23
CA HIS A 138 20.13 -2.55 -17.32
C HIS A 138 19.10 -2.57 -18.47
N ARG A 139 18.67 -3.76 -18.90
CA ARG A 139 17.64 -3.91 -19.94
C ARG A 139 16.34 -3.22 -19.52
N SER A 140 15.87 -3.42 -18.30
CA SER A 140 14.64 -2.82 -17.78
C SER A 140 14.69 -1.29 -17.83
N HIS A 141 15.74 -0.69 -17.29
CA HIS A 141 15.92 0.76 -17.31
C HIS A 141 16.07 1.33 -18.73
N SER A 142 16.82 0.66 -19.59
CA SER A 142 17.04 1.11 -20.98
C SER A 142 15.74 1.08 -21.78
N LEU A 143 14.93 0.03 -21.63
CA LEU A 143 13.63 -0.08 -22.31
C LEU A 143 12.63 0.96 -21.80
N ALA A 144 12.58 1.21 -20.50
CA ALA A 144 11.72 2.23 -19.92
C ALA A 144 12.12 3.64 -20.43
N ALA A 145 13.41 3.98 -20.42
CA ALA A 145 13.88 5.25 -20.94
C ALA A 145 13.55 5.43 -22.43
N LYS A 146 13.75 4.38 -23.24
CA LYS A 146 13.39 4.38 -24.66
C LYS A 146 11.88 4.59 -24.86
N ALA A 147 11.03 3.87 -24.11
CA ALA A 147 9.58 3.99 -24.22
C ALA A 147 9.09 5.42 -23.90
N TRP A 148 9.69 6.09 -22.93
CA TRP A 148 9.43 7.50 -22.66
C TRP A 148 9.86 8.42 -23.79
N GLN A 149 11.07 8.24 -24.31
CA GLN A 149 11.61 9.05 -25.41
C GLN A 149 10.79 8.91 -26.70
N GLU A 150 10.31 7.72 -26.98
CA GLU A 150 9.51 7.41 -28.17
C GLU A 150 8.01 7.71 -27.98
N GLY A 151 7.58 8.14 -26.79
CA GLY A 151 6.19 8.48 -26.49
C GLY A 151 5.25 7.28 -26.37
N LEU A 152 5.78 6.06 -26.25
CA LEU A 152 4.97 4.81 -26.29
C LEU A 152 4.03 4.66 -25.09
N ILE A 153 4.31 5.35 -23.99
CA ILE A 153 3.51 5.25 -22.76
C ILE A 153 2.81 6.55 -22.39
N GLN A 154 2.85 7.57 -23.25
CA GLN A 154 2.27 8.89 -22.95
C GLN A 154 0.75 8.83 -22.74
N ASP A 155 0.06 8.00 -23.51
CA ASP A 155 -1.39 7.86 -23.42
C ASP A 155 -1.85 7.09 -22.16
N GLU A 156 -0.92 6.39 -21.48
CA GLU A 156 -1.20 5.62 -20.29
C GLU A 156 -0.85 6.38 -19.00
N VAL A 157 -0.17 7.53 -19.11
CA VAL A 157 0.35 8.28 -17.95
C VAL A 157 -0.30 9.64 -17.84
N MET A 158 -0.93 9.89 -16.71
CA MET A 158 -1.46 11.22 -16.38
C MET A 158 -0.57 11.93 -15.34
N THR A 159 -0.48 13.25 -15.44
CA THR A 159 0.16 14.04 -14.40
C THR A 159 -0.73 14.11 -13.16
N ALA A 160 -0.20 13.71 -12.02
CA ALA A 160 -0.90 13.86 -10.74
C ALA A 160 -0.48 15.15 -10.04
N PHE A 161 -1.46 15.85 -9.45
CA PHE A 161 -1.25 17.07 -8.68
C PHE A 161 -1.67 16.82 -7.22
N PRO A 162 -0.82 16.17 -6.40
CA PRO A 162 -1.13 15.90 -5.00
C PRO A 162 -1.19 17.21 -4.20
N GLU A 163 -2.05 17.23 -3.19
CA GLU A 163 -2.07 18.36 -2.25
C GLU A 163 -0.77 18.44 -1.42
N PRO A 164 -0.30 19.66 -1.12
CA PRO A 164 -0.73 20.98 -1.57
C PRO A 164 -0.26 21.25 -3.01
N TYR A 165 -1.13 21.21 -3.96
CA TYR A 165 -0.99 21.41 -5.41
C TYR A 165 0.32 22.10 -5.85
N LYS A 166 1.43 21.42 -5.75
CA LYS A 166 2.70 21.92 -6.28
C LYS A 166 2.82 21.47 -7.74
N THR A 167 2.91 22.43 -8.62
CA THR A 167 3.39 22.18 -9.99
C THR A 167 4.86 21.79 -9.90
N TRP A 168 5.19 20.64 -10.42
CA TRP A 168 6.57 20.19 -10.59
C TRP A 168 7.04 20.52 -12.01
#